data_19888d452d597183421582f588af3560
#
_entry.id   19888d452d597183421582f588af3560
#
_cell.length_a   1.000
_cell.length_b   1.000
_cell.length_c   1.000
_cell.angle_alpha   90.00
_cell.angle_beta   90.00
_cell.angle_gamma   90.00
#
_symmetry.space_group_name_H-M   'P 1'
#
loop_
_entity.id
_entity.type
_entity.pdbx_description
1 polymer ?
#
loop_
_entity_poly.entity_id
_entity_poly.type
_entity_poly.pdbx_seq_one_letter_code
_entity_poly.pdbx_strand_id
1 'polypeptide(L)'
;MLTAVSCTNDIPANVNGDTSGNTSEDTSGSGSGDLSGNSGKISIVASIASQTRAPQLGSDGSGSFQKGDKMTLCVTGGAAPVVTDYAYELDFLKWPDFGLSEEVSQVTFSACYPTQKVEKDGTFEFNSFNSSYGDLLLAAAQPVEVGTSETVSLTFLHALHRLNLEFLPGKGYTEEDLDLMSCTFSAKTTCVVDAVKGSVKEVKDEQGSLTATGAKASFYLVPQATDGISFTLTLGGETKHFTLDALFKQSGNPQAALESGKSCTLTLKVGRDGITVSGGSIGAWEDQATADGEVVIG
;
A
#
# COMPACT_ATOMS: atom_id res chain seq x y z
N MET A 1 31.75 -1.11 -33.49
CA MET A 1 31.00 -0.49 -34.59
C MET A 1 29.55 -0.47 -34.18
N LEU A 2 29.11 0.66 -33.67
CA LEU A 2 27.72 0.90 -33.29
C LEU A 2 27.06 1.71 -34.41
N THR A 3 25.93 1.27 -34.89
CA THR A 3 25.08 2.06 -35.76
C THR A 3 23.82 2.44 -34.99
N ALA A 4 23.68 3.73 -34.73
CA ALA A 4 22.45 4.34 -34.23
C ALA A 4 21.50 4.58 -35.41
N VAL A 5 20.24 4.20 -35.25
CA VAL A 5 19.14 4.56 -36.16
C VAL A 5 18.26 5.59 -35.47
N SER A 6 18.24 6.78 -36.05
CA SER A 6 17.35 7.88 -35.67
C SER A 6 16.11 7.81 -36.55
N CYS A 7 14.92 7.78 -35.96
CA CYS A 7 13.66 7.98 -36.66
C CYS A 7 13.04 9.31 -36.25
N THR A 8 13.10 10.27 -37.16
CA THR A 8 12.32 11.50 -37.15
C THR A 8 10.92 11.21 -37.71
N ASN A 9 9.86 11.62 -36.97
CA ASN A 9 8.51 11.63 -37.46
C ASN A 9 8.09 13.07 -37.79
N ASP A 10 7.87 13.32 -39.05
CA ASP A 10 7.30 14.54 -39.59
C ASP A 10 5.79 14.61 -39.34
N ILE A 11 5.32 15.78 -38.94
CA ILE A 11 3.91 16.15 -38.83
C ILE A 11 3.52 16.86 -40.16
N PRO A 12 2.47 16.53 -40.84
CA PRO A 12 1.89 17.41 -41.84
C PRO A 12 0.79 18.29 -41.22
N ALA A 13 0.96 19.56 -41.40
CA ALA A 13 -0.08 20.57 -41.22
C ALA A 13 -0.93 20.64 -42.48
N ASN A 14 -2.21 20.96 -42.27
CA ASN A 14 -3.00 21.84 -43.12
C ASN A 14 -4.46 21.37 -43.22
N VAL A 15 -5.50 22.18 -43.44
CA VAL A 15 -5.73 23.51 -44.02
C VAL A 15 -7.18 23.91 -43.70
N ASN A 16 -7.42 25.19 -43.59
CA ASN A 16 -8.67 25.91 -43.46
C ASN A 16 -9.74 25.58 -44.49
N GLY A 17 -11.01 25.73 -44.08
CA GLY A 17 -12.16 25.80 -44.94
C GLY A 17 -13.33 26.47 -44.26
N ASP A 18 -13.42 27.77 -44.45
CA ASP A 18 -14.50 28.68 -44.10
C ASP A 18 -15.77 28.39 -44.87
N THR A 19 -16.95 28.45 -44.27
CA THR A 19 -18.09 29.16 -44.87
C THR A 19 -19.30 29.26 -43.91
N SER A 20 -19.81 30.46 -43.87
CA SER A 20 -20.98 31.01 -43.22
C SER A 20 -22.33 30.34 -43.57
N GLY A 21 -23.28 30.45 -42.62
CA GLY A 21 -24.70 30.20 -42.89
C GLY A 21 -25.59 30.47 -41.66
N ASN A 22 -26.03 31.71 -41.58
CA ASN A 22 -27.00 32.23 -40.64
C ASN A 22 -28.40 31.70 -40.92
N THR A 23 -29.18 31.30 -39.88
CA THR A 23 -30.59 31.69 -39.74
C THR A 23 -31.11 31.37 -38.33
N SER A 24 -31.68 32.43 -37.73
CA SER A 24 -32.49 32.45 -36.52
C SER A 24 -33.84 31.76 -36.77
N GLU A 25 -34.35 31.00 -35.77
CA GLU A 25 -35.76 31.00 -35.44
C GLU A 25 -36.03 30.63 -33.98
N ASP A 26 -36.69 31.51 -33.34
CA ASP A 26 -37.23 31.56 -31.99
C ASP A 26 -38.39 30.56 -31.85
N THR A 27 -38.37 29.69 -30.85
CA THR A 27 -39.61 29.10 -30.34
C THR A 27 -39.46 28.78 -28.86
N SER A 28 -40.08 29.61 -28.05
CA SER A 28 -40.43 29.37 -26.66
C SER A 28 -41.27 28.10 -26.51
N GLY A 29 -40.68 27.08 -25.86
CA GLY A 29 -41.35 25.86 -25.43
C GLY A 29 -41.04 25.60 -23.97
N SER A 30 -41.99 25.91 -23.09
CA SER A 30 -42.01 25.45 -21.72
C SER A 30 -42.04 23.92 -21.71
N GLY A 31 -40.91 23.30 -21.45
CA GLY A 31 -40.78 21.87 -21.27
C GLY A 31 -40.29 21.58 -19.88
N SER A 32 -41.12 20.88 -19.11
CA SER A 32 -40.75 20.28 -17.85
C SER A 32 -39.42 19.51 -18.03
N GLY A 33 -38.40 19.91 -17.25
CA GLY A 33 -37.07 19.31 -17.31
C GLY A 33 -37.14 17.86 -16.99
N ASP A 34 -36.96 17.06 -18.03
CA ASP A 34 -36.64 15.65 -17.97
C ASP A 34 -35.23 15.52 -17.34
N LEU A 35 -35.18 15.10 -16.08
CA LEU A 35 -33.92 14.77 -15.37
C LEU A 35 -33.26 13.48 -15.90
N SER A 36 -33.58 13.10 -17.12
CA SER A 36 -33.14 11.87 -17.80
C SER A 36 -31.87 12.03 -18.65
N GLY A 37 -30.89 12.82 -18.28
CA GLY A 37 -29.78 13.14 -19.16
C GLY A 37 -28.37 13.11 -18.60
N ASN A 38 -28.16 12.97 -17.31
CA ASN A 38 -26.82 12.78 -16.78
C ASN A 38 -26.76 11.44 -16.05
N SER A 39 -26.44 10.39 -16.77
CA SER A 39 -26.14 9.08 -16.20
C SER A 39 -24.83 9.25 -15.40
N GLY A 40 -24.96 9.74 -14.16
CA GLY A 40 -23.86 10.09 -13.28
C GLY A 40 -22.91 8.93 -13.07
N LYS A 41 -21.99 8.77 -14.01
CA LYS A 41 -20.85 7.87 -13.85
C LYS A 41 -19.93 8.44 -12.81
N ILE A 42 -19.54 7.60 -11.88
CA ILE A 42 -18.55 7.92 -10.88
C ILE A 42 -17.28 7.14 -11.20
N SER A 43 -16.19 7.84 -11.38
CA SER A 43 -14.86 7.27 -11.56
C SER A 43 -14.06 7.39 -10.27
N ILE A 44 -13.29 6.38 -9.94
CA ILE A 44 -12.35 6.43 -8.82
C ILE A 44 -10.99 6.88 -9.34
N VAL A 45 -10.44 7.92 -8.74
CA VAL A 45 -9.03 8.30 -8.89
C VAL A 45 -8.31 7.85 -7.62
N ALA A 46 -7.44 6.86 -7.77
CA ALA A 46 -6.71 6.27 -6.67
C ALA A 46 -5.24 6.71 -6.71
N SER A 47 -4.72 7.13 -5.57
CA SER A 47 -3.30 7.43 -5.36
C SER A 47 -2.80 6.71 -4.11
N ILE A 48 -1.53 6.37 -4.08
CA ILE A 48 -0.87 5.89 -2.87
C ILE A 48 -0.11 7.08 -2.29
N ALA A 49 -0.33 7.37 -1.02
CA ALA A 49 0.41 8.44 -0.37
C ALA A 49 1.86 7.98 -0.19
N SER A 50 2.70 8.38 -1.13
CA SER A 50 4.13 8.41 -1.00
C SER A 50 4.55 9.87 -1.04
N GLN A 51 5.48 10.26 -0.23
CA GLN A 51 5.90 11.67 -0.17
C GLN A 51 6.82 12.11 -1.29
N THR A 52 7.26 11.23 -2.21
CA THR A 52 7.96 11.65 -3.45
C THR A 52 7.82 10.65 -4.59
N ARG A 53 7.27 11.14 -5.68
CA ARG A 53 7.32 10.68 -7.11
C ARG A 53 7.16 9.19 -7.42
N ALA A 54 6.01 8.90 -7.99
CA ALA A 54 5.59 7.63 -8.62
C ALA A 54 6.45 7.24 -9.86
N PRO A 55 6.30 6.09 -10.51
CA PRO A 55 5.19 5.12 -10.55
C PRO A 55 5.62 3.65 -10.57
N GLN A 56 4.66 2.79 -10.42
CA GLN A 56 4.64 1.33 -10.42
C GLN A 56 4.91 0.73 -9.04
N LEU A 57 4.03 -0.18 -8.60
CA LEU A 57 4.28 -1.00 -7.41
C LEU A 57 5.57 -1.78 -7.63
N GLY A 58 6.66 -1.20 -7.19
CA GLY A 58 7.95 -1.86 -7.12
C GLY A 58 7.94 -2.89 -6.01
N SER A 59 8.95 -3.75 -5.98
CA SER A 59 9.20 -4.65 -4.86
C SER A 59 9.41 -3.91 -3.52
N ASP A 60 9.52 -2.60 -3.57
CA ASP A 60 9.68 -1.66 -2.45
C ASP A 60 8.37 -1.07 -1.93
N GLY A 61 7.21 -1.39 -2.56
CA GLY A 61 5.88 -0.89 -2.18
C GLY A 61 5.58 0.53 -2.66
N SER A 62 6.47 1.17 -3.39
CA SER A 62 6.18 2.42 -4.09
C SER A 62 5.33 2.14 -5.34
N GLY A 63 4.40 3.02 -5.68
CA GLY A 63 3.72 2.82 -6.93
C GLY A 63 2.43 3.59 -7.16
N SER A 64 1.85 3.34 -8.31
CA SER A 64 0.52 3.80 -8.71
C SER A 64 -0.33 2.60 -9.11
N PHE A 65 -1.64 2.73 -8.88
CA PHE A 65 -2.59 1.75 -9.39
C PHE A 65 -2.49 1.66 -10.91
N GLN A 66 -2.51 0.43 -11.40
CA GLN A 66 -2.50 0.12 -12.81
C GLN A 66 -3.92 -0.21 -13.28
N LYS A 67 -4.19 0.03 -14.56
CA LYS A 67 -5.45 -0.34 -15.16
C LYS A 67 -5.77 -1.83 -14.94
N GLY A 68 -6.90 -2.09 -14.30
CA GLY A 68 -7.35 -3.43 -13.97
C GLY A 68 -6.99 -3.92 -12.57
N ASP A 69 -6.24 -3.15 -11.79
CA ASP A 69 -6.03 -3.43 -10.36
C ASP A 69 -7.38 -3.44 -9.63
N LYS A 70 -7.61 -4.48 -8.84
CA LYS A 70 -8.89 -4.67 -8.15
C LYS A 70 -8.80 -4.25 -6.70
N MET A 71 -9.67 -3.36 -6.30
CA MET A 71 -9.85 -2.91 -4.91
C MET A 71 -11.27 -3.19 -4.44
N THR A 72 -11.48 -3.31 -3.16
CA THR A 72 -12.83 -3.35 -2.56
C THR A 72 -13.19 -1.96 -2.08
N LEU A 73 -14.32 -1.43 -2.56
CA LEU A 73 -14.90 -0.17 -2.13
C LEU A 73 -15.99 -0.42 -1.08
N CYS A 74 -16.04 0.42 -0.05
CA CYS A 74 -17.12 0.51 0.90
C CYS A 74 -17.78 1.87 0.79
N VAL A 75 -19.09 1.91 0.51
CA VAL A 75 -19.87 3.13 0.43
C VAL A 75 -20.91 3.13 1.53
N THR A 76 -20.89 4.15 2.37
CA THR A 76 -21.82 4.31 3.50
C THR A 76 -22.56 5.63 3.43
N GLY A 77 -23.69 5.74 4.11
CA GLY A 77 -24.58 6.92 4.09
C GLY A 77 -26.00 6.56 3.65
N GLY A 78 -26.21 5.38 3.03
CA GLY A 78 -27.51 4.81 2.78
C GLY A 78 -28.03 3.95 3.95
N ALA A 79 -29.12 3.20 3.71
CA ALA A 79 -29.74 2.32 4.70
C ALA A 79 -28.81 1.20 5.20
N ALA A 80 -27.85 0.76 4.37
CA ALA A 80 -26.80 -0.20 4.70
C ALA A 80 -25.54 0.14 3.93
N PRO A 81 -24.35 -0.25 4.43
CA PRO A 81 -23.11 -0.18 3.68
C PRO A 81 -23.20 -0.99 2.39
N VAL A 82 -22.73 -0.41 1.28
CA VAL A 82 -22.55 -1.12 0.01
C VAL A 82 -21.08 -1.47 -0.14
N VAL A 83 -20.79 -2.75 -0.31
CA VAL A 83 -19.43 -3.26 -0.54
C VAL A 83 -19.37 -3.82 -1.94
N THR A 84 -18.41 -3.37 -2.75
CA THR A 84 -18.26 -3.83 -4.14
C THR A 84 -16.79 -3.87 -4.54
N ASP A 85 -16.43 -4.83 -5.38
CA ASP A 85 -15.14 -4.83 -6.04
C ASP A 85 -15.16 -3.85 -7.21
N TYR A 86 -14.02 -3.18 -7.42
CA TYR A 86 -13.83 -2.19 -8.46
C TYR A 86 -12.49 -2.43 -9.17
N ALA A 87 -12.54 -2.56 -10.49
CA ALA A 87 -11.34 -2.67 -11.32
C ALA A 87 -10.94 -1.27 -11.81
N TYR A 88 -9.81 -0.78 -11.34
CA TYR A 88 -9.30 0.56 -11.61
C TYR A 88 -9.19 0.83 -13.12
N GLU A 89 -9.70 1.98 -13.58
CA GLU A 89 -9.79 2.41 -14.98
C GLU A 89 -10.56 1.46 -15.93
N LEU A 90 -11.20 0.41 -15.44
CA LEU A 90 -12.05 -0.48 -16.22
C LEU A 90 -13.51 -0.35 -15.84
N ASP A 91 -13.79 -0.20 -14.55
CA ASP A 91 -15.14 -0.09 -14.04
C ASP A 91 -15.55 1.38 -13.87
N PHE A 92 -16.84 1.59 -13.73
CA PHE A 92 -17.44 2.83 -13.30
C PHE A 92 -18.66 2.52 -12.42
N LEU A 93 -18.92 3.38 -11.48
CA LEU A 93 -20.06 3.29 -10.57
C LEU A 93 -21.17 4.25 -11.02
N LYS A 94 -22.36 4.03 -10.53
CA LYS A 94 -23.50 4.93 -10.72
C LYS A 94 -24.21 5.16 -9.40
N TRP A 95 -24.71 6.35 -9.18
CA TRP A 95 -25.45 6.68 -7.97
C TRP A 95 -26.60 5.72 -7.66
N PRO A 96 -27.43 5.29 -8.65
CA PRO A 96 -28.50 4.32 -8.41
C PRO A 96 -28.04 2.96 -7.87
N ASP A 97 -26.79 2.56 -8.12
CA ASP A 97 -26.26 1.28 -7.69
C ASP A 97 -26.09 1.18 -6.16
N PHE A 98 -26.11 2.33 -5.46
CA PHE A 98 -25.99 2.39 -4.00
C PHE A 98 -27.32 2.34 -3.24
N GLY A 99 -28.46 2.32 -3.94
CA GLY A 99 -29.79 2.24 -3.31
C GLY A 99 -30.07 3.36 -2.31
N LEU A 100 -29.63 4.58 -2.62
CA LEU A 100 -29.80 5.75 -1.76
C LEU A 100 -31.24 6.27 -1.84
N SER A 101 -31.77 6.74 -0.70
CA SER A 101 -33.04 7.51 -0.70
C SER A 101 -32.79 8.93 -1.19
N GLU A 102 -33.85 9.61 -1.65
CA GLU A 102 -33.79 11.01 -2.14
C GLU A 102 -33.31 12.01 -1.08
N GLU A 103 -33.39 11.63 0.20
CA GLU A 103 -32.96 12.47 1.32
C GLU A 103 -31.46 12.43 1.56
N VAL A 104 -30.74 11.46 0.98
CA VAL A 104 -29.30 11.30 1.16
C VAL A 104 -28.56 12.24 0.23
N SER A 105 -28.01 13.30 0.79
CA SER A 105 -27.20 14.27 0.06
C SER A 105 -25.70 13.99 0.07
N GLN A 106 -25.23 13.16 0.99
CA GLN A 106 -23.81 12.82 1.14
C GLN A 106 -23.64 11.34 1.49
N VAL A 107 -22.62 10.72 0.90
CA VAL A 107 -22.14 9.38 1.23
C VAL A 107 -20.65 9.41 1.53
N THR A 108 -20.14 8.34 2.09
CA THR A 108 -18.71 8.23 2.39
C THR A 108 -18.12 7.03 1.66
N PHE A 109 -17.03 7.25 0.95
CA PHE A 109 -16.25 6.21 0.27
C PHE A 109 -15.01 5.88 1.08
N SER A 110 -14.75 4.61 1.25
CA SER A 110 -13.48 4.05 1.71
C SER A 110 -13.10 2.86 0.84
N ALA A 111 -11.85 2.42 0.91
CA ALA A 111 -11.38 1.31 0.09
C ALA A 111 -10.24 0.53 0.73
N CYS A 112 -10.05 -0.72 0.28
CA CYS A 112 -8.87 -1.51 0.57
C CYS A 112 -8.31 -2.18 -0.69
N TYR A 113 -7.00 -2.38 -0.71
CA TYR A 113 -6.27 -3.09 -1.75
C TYR A 113 -5.21 -4.01 -1.10
N PRO A 114 -5.11 -5.28 -1.50
CA PRO A 114 -5.93 -5.98 -2.50
C PRO A 114 -7.39 -6.18 -2.04
N THR A 115 -8.23 -6.68 -2.94
CA THR A 115 -9.64 -7.00 -2.64
C THR A 115 -9.78 -7.89 -1.43
N GLN A 116 -10.76 -7.57 -0.58
CA GLN A 116 -11.05 -8.29 0.67
C GLN A 116 -12.53 -8.65 0.76
N LYS A 117 -12.81 -9.78 1.39
CA LYS A 117 -14.18 -10.16 1.74
C LYS A 117 -14.57 -9.45 3.04
N VAL A 118 -15.31 -8.37 2.91
CA VAL A 118 -15.81 -7.60 4.04
C VAL A 118 -17.05 -8.30 4.62
N GLU A 119 -17.06 -8.50 5.93
CA GLU A 119 -18.18 -9.08 6.66
C GLU A 119 -19.32 -8.06 6.85
N LYS A 120 -20.50 -8.54 7.31
CA LYS A 120 -21.68 -7.69 7.45
C LYS A 120 -21.55 -6.52 8.43
N ASP A 121 -20.62 -6.62 9.36
CA ASP A 121 -20.30 -5.57 10.33
C ASP A 121 -19.30 -4.52 9.78
N GLY A 122 -18.92 -4.62 8.52
CA GLY A 122 -17.98 -3.73 7.85
C GLY A 122 -16.52 -4.03 8.15
N THR A 123 -16.19 -5.19 8.70
CA THR A 123 -14.82 -5.60 9.02
C THR A 123 -14.32 -6.75 8.16
N PHE A 124 -13.01 -6.94 8.13
CA PHE A 124 -12.36 -8.14 7.60
C PHE A 124 -11.09 -8.46 8.38
N GLU A 125 -10.66 -9.72 8.35
CA GLU A 125 -9.39 -10.16 8.90
C GLU A 125 -8.32 -10.20 7.79
N PHE A 126 -7.15 -9.68 8.09
CA PHE A 126 -6.00 -9.73 7.19
C PHE A 126 -4.82 -10.40 7.89
N ASN A 127 -4.27 -11.44 7.27
CA ASN A 127 -3.06 -12.11 7.74
C ASN A 127 -1.91 -11.76 6.81
N SER A 128 -0.93 -11.00 7.30
CA SER A 128 0.18 -10.47 6.52
C SER A 128 1.15 -11.56 6.02
N PHE A 129 1.21 -12.72 6.69
CA PHE A 129 2.09 -13.83 6.28
C PHE A 129 1.47 -14.76 5.24
N ASN A 130 0.14 -14.75 5.12
CA ASN A 130 -0.59 -15.57 4.15
C ASN A 130 -1.01 -14.79 2.90
N SER A 131 -0.79 -13.47 2.89
CA SER A 131 -1.14 -12.63 1.74
C SER A 131 -0.14 -12.79 0.60
N SER A 132 -0.61 -13.10 -0.59
CA SER A 132 0.20 -13.15 -1.81
C SER A 132 0.74 -11.78 -2.23
N TYR A 133 0.13 -10.71 -1.74
CA TYR A 133 0.55 -9.32 -2.01
C TYR A 133 1.54 -8.80 -0.98
N GLY A 134 1.64 -9.45 0.18
CA GLY A 134 2.50 -9.04 1.28
C GLY A 134 1.98 -7.80 2.03
N ASP A 135 1.44 -6.82 1.34
CA ASP A 135 1.01 -5.53 1.88
C ASP A 135 -0.51 -5.33 1.84
N LEU A 136 -0.99 -4.38 2.62
CA LEU A 136 -2.37 -3.93 2.69
C LEU A 136 -2.42 -2.41 2.61
N LEU A 137 -3.14 -1.90 1.62
CA LEU A 137 -3.39 -0.47 1.45
C LEU A 137 -4.83 -0.15 1.84
N LEU A 138 -5.02 0.92 2.59
CA LEU A 138 -6.33 1.39 3.04
C LEU A 138 -6.51 2.87 2.65
N ALA A 139 -7.63 3.19 2.02
CA ALA A 139 -8.08 4.56 1.85
C ALA A 139 -9.11 4.90 2.92
N ALA A 140 -8.78 5.91 3.73
CA ALA A 140 -9.68 6.40 4.78
C ALA A 140 -10.97 6.98 4.19
N ALA A 141 -12.03 6.95 4.98
CA ALA A 141 -13.35 7.42 4.62
C ALA A 141 -13.35 8.86 4.08
N GLN A 142 -13.85 9.05 2.85
CA GLN A 142 -13.95 10.33 2.18
C GLN A 142 -15.42 10.69 1.95
N PRO A 143 -15.93 11.82 2.46
CA PRO A 143 -17.29 12.28 2.20
C PRO A 143 -17.41 12.78 0.75
N VAL A 144 -18.52 12.44 0.10
CA VAL A 144 -18.81 12.77 -1.30
C VAL A 144 -20.28 13.17 -1.42
N GLU A 145 -20.56 14.29 -2.08
CA GLU A 145 -21.92 14.74 -2.35
C GLU A 145 -22.58 13.92 -3.45
N VAL A 146 -23.80 13.48 -3.19
CA VAL A 146 -24.58 12.65 -4.12
C VAL A 146 -25.02 13.47 -5.32
N GLY A 147 -24.84 12.92 -6.51
CA GLY A 147 -25.34 13.50 -7.76
C GLY A 147 -24.50 14.65 -8.36
N THR A 148 -23.52 15.16 -7.62
CA THR A 148 -22.68 16.28 -8.09
C THR A 148 -21.28 15.85 -8.50
N SER A 149 -20.77 14.78 -7.92
CA SER A 149 -19.41 14.32 -8.15
C SER A 149 -19.37 13.23 -9.23
N GLU A 150 -18.57 13.45 -10.27
CA GLU A 150 -18.26 12.46 -11.31
C GLU A 150 -16.96 11.72 -11.00
N THR A 151 -16.21 12.21 -10.04
CA THR A 151 -14.91 11.65 -9.65
C THR A 151 -14.76 11.61 -8.14
N VAL A 152 -14.36 10.47 -7.60
CA VAL A 152 -14.03 10.29 -6.19
C VAL A 152 -12.53 10.02 -6.07
N SER A 153 -11.83 10.88 -5.35
CA SER A 153 -10.39 10.75 -5.12
C SER A 153 -10.14 9.99 -3.82
N LEU A 154 -9.45 8.85 -3.90
CA LEU A 154 -9.07 8.03 -2.76
C LEU A 154 -7.55 8.01 -2.62
N THR A 155 -7.05 8.39 -1.46
CA THR A 155 -5.63 8.31 -1.12
C THR A 155 -5.42 7.11 -0.21
N PHE A 156 -4.66 6.14 -0.70
CA PHE A 156 -4.33 4.93 0.03
C PHE A 156 -3.06 5.11 0.85
N LEU A 157 -3.08 4.54 2.05
CA LEU A 157 -1.96 4.47 2.97
C LEU A 157 -1.61 3.01 3.24
N HIS A 158 -0.34 2.72 3.49
CA HIS A 158 0.07 1.40 3.96
C HIS A 158 -0.49 1.15 5.36
N ALA A 159 -1.19 0.04 5.54
CA ALA A 159 -1.76 -0.36 6.83
C ALA A 159 -0.76 -1.13 7.70
N LEU A 160 0.26 -1.72 7.09
CA LEU A 160 1.27 -2.54 7.73
C LEU A 160 2.55 -1.73 8.01
N HIS A 161 3.45 -2.32 8.77
CA HIS A 161 4.83 -1.87 8.89
C HIS A 161 5.73 -2.71 7.99
N ARG A 162 6.67 -2.08 7.27
CA ARG A 162 7.67 -2.78 6.48
C ARG A 162 8.98 -2.85 7.22
N LEU A 163 9.44 -4.07 7.53
CA LEU A 163 10.76 -4.33 8.12
C LEU A 163 11.69 -4.89 7.07
N ASN A 164 12.77 -4.18 6.77
CA ASN A 164 13.85 -4.64 5.91
C ASN A 164 15.05 -5.04 6.77
N LEU A 165 15.59 -6.20 6.51
CA LEU A 165 16.83 -6.69 7.12
C LEU A 165 17.87 -6.84 6.01
N GLU A 166 19.03 -6.22 6.21
CA GLU A 166 20.21 -6.36 5.36
C GLU A 166 21.32 -6.98 6.19
N PHE A 167 21.88 -8.08 5.70
CA PHE A 167 22.93 -8.81 6.38
C PHE A 167 24.26 -8.56 5.69
N LEU A 168 25.27 -8.17 6.46
CA LEU A 168 26.64 -7.98 6.01
C LEU A 168 27.55 -9.05 6.63
N PRO A 169 28.58 -9.53 5.90
CA PRO A 169 29.50 -10.49 6.45
C PRO A 169 30.37 -9.86 7.54
N GLY A 170 30.44 -10.54 8.68
CA GLY A 170 31.32 -10.24 9.79
C GLY A 170 32.51 -11.20 9.82
N LYS A 171 33.22 -11.22 10.97
CA LYS A 171 34.41 -12.05 11.12
C LYS A 171 34.10 -13.54 10.94
N GLY A 172 34.78 -14.16 9.99
CA GLY A 172 34.71 -15.60 9.73
C GLY A 172 33.61 -16.03 8.75
N TYR A 173 32.91 -15.08 8.10
CA TYR A 173 31.96 -15.32 7.03
C TYR A 173 32.26 -14.42 5.83
N THR A 174 31.82 -14.85 4.65
CA THR A 174 31.91 -14.13 3.37
C THR A 174 30.51 -13.75 2.88
N GLU A 175 30.42 -12.99 1.79
CA GLU A 175 29.12 -12.68 1.14
C GLU A 175 28.44 -13.95 0.63
N GLU A 176 29.22 -14.89 0.07
CA GLU A 176 28.68 -16.17 -0.41
C GLU A 176 28.10 -17.03 0.72
N ASP A 177 28.67 -16.96 1.94
CA ASP A 177 28.10 -17.64 3.10
C ASP A 177 26.71 -17.09 3.44
N LEU A 178 26.48 -15.77 3.27
CA LEU A 178 25.19 -15.15 3.56
C LEU A 178 24.07 -15.59 2.59
N ASP A 179 24.40 -16.00 1.37
CA ASP A 179 23.41 -16.55 0.43
C ASP A 179 22.79 -17.85 0.95
N LEU A 180 23.50 -18.58 1.82
CA LEU A 180 23.04 -19.81 2.45
C LEU A 180 22.40 -19.57 3.83
N MET A 181 22.34 -18.34 4.28
CA MET A 181 21.76 -18.00 5.58
C MET A 181 20.23 -18.13 5.54
N SER A 182 19.66 -18.63 6.61
CA SER A 182 18.21 -18.55 6.84
C SER A 182 17.90 -17.66 8.04
N CYS A 183 16.86 -16.85 7.87
CA CYS A 183 16.30 -16.00 8.91
C CYS A 183 14.83 -16.39 9.13
N THR A 184 14.53 -17.02 10.26
CA THR A 184 13.15 -17.31 10.66
C THR A 184 12.67 -16.21 11.60
N PHE A 185 11.59 -15.56 11.21
CA PHE A 185 10.99 -14.43 11.88
C PHE A 185 9.66 -14.85 12.52
N SER A 186 9.43 -14.49 13.77
CA SER A 186 8.18 -14.78 14.49
C SER A 186 7.56 -13.48 15.04
N ALA A 187 6.29 -13.25 14.70
CA ALA A 187 5.55 -12.05 15.06
C ALA A 187 4.04 -12.30 15.05
N LYS A 188 3.25 -11.35 15.55
CA LYS A 188 1.80 -11.35 15.29
C LYS A 188 1.54 -11.13 13.81
N THR A 189 0.59 -11.87 13.25
CA THR A 189 0.36 -11.94 11.80
C THR A 189 -0.95 -11.39 11.35
N THR A 190 -1.94 -11.30 12.25
CA THR A 190 -3.35 -11.04 11.88
C THR A 190 -3.85 -9.74 12.51
N CYS A 191 -4.51 -8.92 11.70
CA CYS A 191 -5.26 -7.77 12.17
C CYS A 191 -6.72 -7.82 11.69
N VAL A 192 -7.59 -7.14 12.44
CA VAL A 192 -8.96 -6.83 12.04
C VAL A 192 -8.98 -5.41 11.50
N VAL A 193 -9.55 -5.23 10.32
CA VAL A 193 -9.66 -3.95 9.63
C VAL A 193 -11.12 -3.50 9.64
N ASP A 194 -11.35 -2.24 9.96
CA ASP A 194 -12.62 -1.55 9.74
C ASP A 194 -12.60 -1.00 8.31
N ALA A 195 -13.24 -1.72 7.39
CA ALA A 195 -13.26 -1.36 5.98
C ALA A 195 -14.03 -0.05 5.73
N VAL A 196 -15.03 0.25 6.57
CA VAL A 196 -15.83 1.47 6.48
C VAL A 196 -14.98 2.70 6.83
N LYS A 197 -14.13 2.59 7.84
CA LYS A 197 -13.24 3.69 8.22
C LYS A 197 -11.93 3.71 7.44
N GLY A 198 -11.57 2.60 6.80
CA GLY A 198 -10.27 2.43 6.14
C GLY A 198 -9.11 2.45 7.15
N SER A 199 -9.21 1.71 8.23
CA SER A 199 -8.19 1.68 9.29
C SER A 199 -8.09 0.32 9.99
N VAL A 200 -6.91 -0.01 10.51
CA VAL A 200 -6.71 -1.16 11.38
C VAL A 200 -7.44 -0.91 12.70
N LYS A 201 -8.32 -1.82 13.08
CA LYS A 201 -9.15 -1.75 14.29
C LYS A 201 -8.49 -2.45 15.46
N GLU A 202 -7.89 -3.60 15.22
CA GLU A 202 -7.34 -4.48 16.24
C GLU A 202 -6.23 -5.35 15.66
N VAL A 203 -5.24 -5.71 16.46
CA VAL A 203 -4.23 -6.72 16.13
C VAL A 203 -4.45 -7.93 17.02
N LYS A 204 -4.61 -9.10 16.41
CA LYS A 204 -4.83 -10.36 17.13
C LYS A 204 -3.54 -10.90 17.74
N ASP A 205 -3.67 -11.70 18.78
CA ASP A 205 -2.52 -12.29 19.49
C ASP A 205 -1.92 -13.52 18.76
N GLU A 206 -2.47 -13.89 17.62
CA GLU A 206 -1.95 -15.00 16.81
C GLU A 206 -0.53 -14.75 16.35
N GLN A 207 0.37 -15.69 16.71
CA GLN A 207 1.77 -15.68 16.28
C GLN A 207 1.94 -16.57 15.04
N GLY A 208 2.74 -16.10 14.11
CA GLY A 208 3.18 -16.88 12.95
C GLY A 208 4.68 -16.76 12.75
N SER A 209 5.21 -17.63 11.88
CA SER A 209 6.62 -17.61 11.54
C SER A 209 6.79 -17.60 10.02
N LEU A 210 7.75 -16.82 9.55
CA LEU A 210 8.14 -16.74 8.15
C LEU A 210 9.66 -16.89 8.05
N THR A 211 10.13 -17.69 7.09
CA THR A 211 11.55 -17.88 6.85
C THR A 211 11.96 -17.23 5.53
N ALA A 212 12.96 -16.38 5.58
CA ALA A 212 13.64 -15.84 4.42
C ALA A 212 15.06 -16.41 4.33
N THR A 213 15.62 -16.45 3.12
CA THR A 213 16.99 -16.90 2.85
C THR A 213 17.77 -15.82 2.14
N GLY A 214 19.10 -15.79 2.36
CA GLY A 214 20.00 -14.85 1.72
C GLY A 214 20.28 -13.58 2.52
N ALA A 215 21.08 -12.71 1.92
CA ALA A 215 21.61 -11.50 2.56
C ALA A 215 20.57 -10.37 2.77
N LYS A 216 19.36 -10.50 2.24
CA LYS A 216 18.30 -9.50 2.39
C LYS A 216 16.96 -10.17 2.65
N ALA A 217 16.17 -9.58 3.55
CA ALA A 217 14.81 -10.00 3.85
C ALA A 217 13.89 -8.79 4.05
N SER A 218 12.66 -8.89 3.59
CA SER A 218 11.62 -7.87 3.82
C SER A 218 10.36 -8.54 4.36
N PHE A 219 9.79 -7.96 5.39
CA PHE A 219 8.59 -8.46 6.06
C PHE A 219 7.55 -7.36 6.16
N TYR A 220 6.30 -7.70 5.88
CA TYR A 220 5.15 -6.84 6.11
C TYR A 220 4.45 -7.31 7.38
N LEU A 221 4.42 -6.44 8.38
CA LEU A 221 4.01 -6.79 9.74
C LEU A 221 2.80 -5.96 10.16
N VAL A 222 1.84 -6.59 10.82
CA VAL A 222 0.79 -5.85 11.49
C VAL A 222 1.41 -4.95 12.57
N PRO A 223 0.85 -3.76 12.86
CA PRO A 223 1.36 -2.86 13.90
C PRO A 223 1.41 -3.59 15.25
N GLN A 224 2.58 -3.63 15.90
CA GLN A 224 2.75 -4.39 17.15
C GLN A 224 3.96 -3.94 17.95
N ALA A 225 4.01 -4.31 19.22
CA ALA A 225 5.16 -4.06 20.08
C ALA A 225 6.40 -4.86 19.62
N THR A 226 7.59 -4.27 19.71
CA THR A 226 8.83 -4.87 19.22
C THR A 226 9.39 -5.96 20.11
N ASP A 227 9.04 -5.97 21.41
CA ASP A 227 9.46 -6.97 22.39
C ASP A 227 8.83 -8.36 22.15
N GLY A 228 7.67 -8.40 21.46
CA GLY A 228 7.02 -9.65 21.05
C GLY A 228 7.57 -10.26 19.74
N ILE A 229 8.53 -9.60 19.12
CA ILE A 229 9.07 -10.01 17.82
C ILE A 229 10.45 -10.67 18.02
N SER A 230 10.60 -11.89 17.51
CA SER A 230 11.85 -12.63 17.57
C SER A 230 12.27 -13.15 16.21
N PHE A 231 13.54 -13.37 16.03
CA PHE A 231 14.08 -14.07 14.88
C PHE A 231 15.28 -14.93 15.21
N THR A 232 15.42 -15.95 14.38
CA THR A 232 16.45 -16.97 14.48
C THR A 232 17.25 -16.94 13.18
N LEU A 233 18.54 -16.66 13.28
CA LEU A 233 19.47 -16.77 12.17
C LEU A 233 20.20 -18.10 12.23
N THR A 234 20.27 -18.80 11.11
CA THR A 234 21.06 -20.01 10.95
C THR A 234 22.04 -19.82 9.81
N LEU A 235 23.32 -19.95 10.11
CA LEU A 235 24.43 -19.79 9.18
C LEU A 235 25.59 -20.70 9.56
N GLY A 236 26.10 -21.48 8.61
CA GLY A 236 27.28 -22.37 8.82
C GLY A 236 27.05 -23.42 9.88
N GLY A 237 25.79 -23.85 10.13
CA GLY A 237 25.43 -24.81 11.19
C GLY A 237 25.28 -24.18 12.58
N GLU A 238 25.52 -22.90 12.73
CA GLU A 238 25.29 -22.13 13.95
C GLU A 238 23.92 -21.46 13.92
N THR A 239 23.25 -21.40 15.07
CA THR A 239 21.94 -20.76 15.23
C THR A 239 22.01 -19.72 16.34
N LYS A 240 21.51 -18.52 16.03
CA LYS A 240 21.44 -17.38 16.96
C LYS A 240 20.01 -16.86 17.06
N HIS A 241 19.58 -16.51 18.27
CA HIS A 241 18.24 -15.98 18.56
C HIS A 241 18.34 -14.53 19.01
N PHE A 242 17.44 -13.70 18.50
CA PHE A 242 17.36 -12.27 18.79
C PHE A 242 15.92 -11.83 18.97
N THR A 243 15.74 -10.72 19.67
CA THR A 243 14.49 -9.96 19.66
C THR A 243 14.68 -8.65 18.91
N LEU A 244 13.66 -8.20 18.24
CA LEU A 244 13.71 -6.92 17.50
C LEU A 244 14.00 -5.74 18.43
N ASP A 245 13.39 -5.74 19.61
CA ASP A 245 13.63 -4.75 20.65
C ASP A 245 15.13 -4.67 21.07
N ALA A 246 15.80 -5.83 21.22
CA ALA A 246 17.22 -5.85 21.53
C ALA A 246 18.07 -5.21 20.42
N LEU A 247 17.75 -5.45 19.16
CA LEU A 247 18.46 -4.85 18.04
C LEU A 247 18.23 -3.34 17.94
N PHE A 248 17.02 -2.86 18.15
CA PHE A 248 16.75 -1.42 18.19
C PHE A 248 17.49 -0.73 19.33
N LYS A 249 17.59 -1.35 20.50
CA LYS A 249 18.39 -0.83 21.62
C LYS A 249 19.88 -0.76 21.25
N GLN A 250 20.40 -1.78 20.55
CA GLN A 250 21.79 -1.80 20.11
C GLN A 250 22.09 -0.73 19.05
N SER A 251 21.14 -0.44 18.16
CA SER A 251 21.31 0.61 17.14
C SER A 251 21.35 2.03 17.72
N GLY A 252 21.12 2.17 19.04
CA GLY A 252 20.99 3.49 19.68
C GLY A 252 19.68 4.22 19.35
N ASN A 253 18.77 3.57 18.64
CA ASN A 253 17.46 4.12 18.27
C ASN A 253 16.32 3.18 18.74
N PRO A 254 16.03 3.13 20.05
CA PRO A 254 15.07 2.21 20.61
C PRO A 254 13.65 2.52 20.09
N GLN A 255 12.96 1.46 19.62
CA GLN A 255 11.59 1.54 19.18
C GLN A 255 10.73 0.59 19.99
N ALA A 256 9.68 1.11 20.59
CA ALA A 256 8.77 0.29 21.41
C ALA A 256 7.74 -0.46 20.56
N ALA A 257 7.39 0.06 19.38
CA ALA A 257 6.38 -0.52 18.50
C ALA A 257 6.71 -0.28 17.02
N LEU A 258 6.19 -1.16 16.19
CA LEU A 258 6.09 -1.00 14.74
C LEU A 258 4.74 -0.33 14.43
N GLU A 259 4.75 0.77 13.70
CA GLU A 259 3.56 1.56 13.39
C GLU A 259 3.09 1.33 11.96
N SER A 260 1.78 1.48 11.71
CA SER A 260 1.20 1.49 10.36
C SER A 260 1.85 2.55 9.49
N GLY A 261 2.08 2.25 8.22
CA GLY A 261 2.59 3.19 7.23
C GLY A 261 4.03 3.62 7.44
N LYS A 262 4.76 2.91 8.30
CA LYS A 262 6.18 3.14 8.53
C LYS A 262 7.02 2.01 7.96
N SER A 263 8.25 2.33 7.60
CA SER A 263 9.26 1.33 7.26
C SER A 263 10.51 1.47 8.12
N CYS A 264 11.17 0.34 8.34
CA CYS A 264 12.43 0.29 9.05
C CYS A 264 13.42 -0.58 8.28
N THR A 265 14.65 -0.14 8.18
CA THR A 265 15.76 -0.93 7.67
C THR A 265 16.79 -1.12 8.78
N LEU A 266 17.15 -2.39 9.06
CA LEU A 266 18.24 -2.72 9.97
C LEU A 266 19.35 -3.41 9.18
N THR A 267 20.56 -2.88 9.27
CA THR A 267 21.76 -3.48 8.70
C THR A 267 22.49 -4.22 9.80
N LEU A 268 22.62 -5.54 9.65
CA LEU A 268 23.13 -6.48 10.64
C LEU A 268 24.42 -7.11 10.15
N LYS A 269 25.53 -6.93 10.86
CA LYS A 269 26.79 -7.59 10.57
C LYS A 269 26.86 -8.95 11.30
N VAL A 270 26.90 -10.03 10.54
CA VAL A 270 26.84 -11.41 11.05
C VAL A 270 28.23 -12.00 11.11
N GLY A 271 28.75 -12.25 12.30
CA GLY A 271 30.04 -12.88 12.54
C GLY A 271 29.93 -14.13 13.42
N ARG A 272 30.97 -14.99 13.44
CA ARG A 272 31.03 -16.14 14.34
C ARG A 272 31.01 -15.71 15.81
N ASP A 273 31.56 -14.56 16.12
CA ASP A 273 31.60 -14.02 17.46
C ASP A 273 30.28 -13.40 17.91
N GLY A 274 29.29 -13.23 17.00
CA GLY A 274 27.98 -12.67 17.27
C GLY A 274 27.40 -11.90 16.10
N ILE A 275 26.26 -11.23 16.34
CA ILE A 275 25.66 -10.29 15.40
C ILE A 275 25.80 -8.90 15.98
N THR A 276 26.21 -7.97 15.14
CA THR A 276 26.26 -6.54 15.48
C THR A 276 25.34 -5.76 14.55
N VAL A 277 24.63 -4.78 15.11
CA VAL A 277 23.86 -3.82 14.30
C VAL A 277 24.83 -2.77 13.79
N SER A 278 25.01 -2.69 12.48
CA SER A 278 25.89 -1.70 11.86
C SER A 278 25.19 -0.45 11.39
N GLY A 279 23.85 -0.46 11.36
CA GLY A 279 23.04 0.70 11.03
C GLY A 279 21.54 0.41 11.14
N GLY A 280 20.72 1.44 11.26
CA GLY A 280 19.27 1.35 11.26
C GLY A 280 18.62 2.68 10.95
N SER A 281 17.56 2.68 10.17
CA SER A 281 16.74 3.86 9.88
C SER A 281 15.27 3.52 10.00
N ILE A 282 14.48 4.49 10.48
CA ILE A 282 13.02 4.39 10.51
C ILE A 282 12.44 5.63 9.85
N GLY A 283 11.51 5.42 8.96
CA GLY A 283 10.85 6.50 8.25
C GLY A 283 9.48 6.15 7.73
N ALA A 284 8.87 7.10 7.06
CA ALA A 284 7.76 6.79 6.17
C ALA A 284 8.23 5.80 5.11
N TRP A 285 7.31 5.13 4.42
CA TRP A 285 7.62 4.09 3.41
C TRP A 285 8.50 4.57 2.23
N GLU A 286 9.28 5.59 2.42
CA GLU A 286 10.18 6.21 1.46
C GLU A 286 11.62 5.76 1.71
N ASP A 287 12.41 5.75 0.63
CA ASP A 287 13.85 5.51 0.69
C ASP A 287 14.52 6.41 1.71
N GLN A 288 15.10 5.83 2.73
CA GLN A 288 15.86 6.55 3.74
C GLN A 288 17.35 6.31 3.61
N ALA A 289 18.08 7.41 3.73
CA ALA A 289 19.53 7.38 3.82
C ALA A 289 19.96 6.55 5.05
N THR A 290 20.88 5.62 4.83
CA THR A 290 21.55 4.81 5.85
C THR A 290 22.30 5.69 6.85
N ALA A 291 22.14 5.43 8.13
CA ALA A 291 23.03 5.95 9.16
C ALA A 291 24.06 4.86 9.50
N ASP A 292 25.33 5.14 9.28
CA ASP A 292 26.44 4.24 9.58
C ASP A 292 26.88 4.39 11.04
N GLY A 293 26.87 3.28 11.78
CA GLY A 293 27.40 3.21 13.15
C GLY A 293 27.69 1.74 13.54
N GLU A 294 28.92 1.46 13.98
CA GLU A 294 29.33 0.11 14.41
C GLU A 294 29.17 -0.02 15.93
N VAL A 295 28.43 -1.03 16.40
CA VAL A 295 28.32 -1.41 17.81
C VAL A 295 28.68 -2.89 17.97
N VAL A 296 29.70 -3.18 18.78
CA VAL A 296 30.18 -4.55 19.06
C VAL A 296 29.60 -5.03 20.39
N ILE A 297 29.06 -6.26 20.38
CA ILE A 297 28.64 -6.96 21.62
C ILE A 297 29.48 -8.22 21.77
N GLY A 298 30.14 -8.32 22.91
CA GLY A 298 30.86 -9.48 23.36
C GLY A 298 29.95 -10.54 24.02
#